data_02afbf7925f4e7a44ac7b130abe83ba3
#
_entry.id   02afbf7925f4e7a44ac7b130abe83ba3
#
_cell.length_a   1.000
_cell.length_b   1.000
_cell.length_c   1.000
_cell.angle_alpha   90.00
_cell.angle_beta   90.00
_cell.angle_gamma   90.00
#
_symmetry.space_group_name_H-M   'P 1'
#
loop_
_entity.id
_entity.type
_entity.pdbx_description
1 polymer ?
#
loop_
_entity_poly.entity_id
_entity_poly.type
_entity_poly.pdbx_seq_one_letter_code
_entity_poly.pdbx_strand_id
1 'polypeptide(L)'
;ASDVYKRQKLNITDTPEGWTVTADLQTSRMTVTAPASDDSNAETGGVLTLVGYDTDGKAVSADLRVGIGRTVDLTGQTANCYIANYANAYYTFDGTVKGNGEKIPTARVELMWGSTSHMIENLTLDDGRVSFFVAADKKGEFIEGNALIAAFDAQDKVVWSWHVWVTQYDPSAESVTSAAGDVFMTRNLGAGAGGNATEDDIYLSYGLYYQWGRPTPMIGPAYYNCAFAEDHKMYNINGRLTYLDYVESTPETGTMEYAIAYPMSFILGVEESGYDWLYSDHDNELWGAVKTVYDPCPKGWKVPDKDVYADFMIGDDHDQEQTEALREAYGWNLTDGTMTSFFLGGGRRPYLTGLIQNVNSNADAQPWIGCYWTSGLGTDELSASGLYFSLDTDDAASSEFVPARNYQRANGLQVRCVRE
;
A
#
# COMPACT_ATOMS: atom_id res chain seq x y z
N ALA A 1 -24.20 15.68 -36.00
CA ALA A 1 -23.16 15.01 -36.78
C ALA A 1 -21.91 14.99 -35.92
N SER A 2 -21.53 13.83 -35.39
CA SER A 2 -20.30 13.64 -34.65
C SER A 2 -19.14 13.70 -35.63
N ASP A 3 -18.34 14.73 -35.56
CA ASP A 3 -17.02 14.74 -36.17
C ASP A 3 -16.15 13.72 -35.45
N VAL A 4 -16.14 12.52 -36.01
CA VAL A 4 -15.16 11.51 -35.68
C VAL A 4 -13.80 12.08 -36.06
N TYR A 5 -12.97 12.42 -35.09
CA TYR A 5 -11.58 12.82 -35.29
C TYR A 5 -10.90 11.73 -36.13
N LYS A 6 -10.73 11.97 -37.41
CA LYS A 6 -9.94 11.09 -38.28
C LYS A 6 -8.48 11.31 -37.91
N ARG A 7 -7.94 10.46 -37.05
CA ARG A 7 -6.48 10.34 -36.85
C ARG A 7 -5.86 10.03 -38.20
N GLN A 8 -5.16 10.97 -38.79
CA GLN A 8 -4.71 10.83 -40.16
C GLN A 8 -3.41 10.01 -40.27
N LYS A 9 -2.63 9.92 -39.20
CA LYS A 9 -1.34 9.18 -39.22
C LYS A 9 -0.89 8.85 -37.80
N LEU A 10 -0.38 7.65 -37.63
CA LEU A 10 0.38 7.21 -36.46
C LEU A 10 1.75 6.74 -36.97
N ASN A 11 2.80 7.32 -36.41
CA ASN A 11 4.17 6.82 -36.59
C ASN A 11 4.56 6.07 -35.32
N ILE A 12 5.23 4.94 -35.49
CA ILE A 12 5.81 4.15 -34.41
C ILE A 12 7.30 4.13 -34.65
N THR A 13 8.07 4.59 -33.65
CA THR A 13 9.54 4.62 -33.69
C THR A 13 10.10 3.87 -32.51
N ASP A 14 11.39 3.66 -32.50
CA ASP A 14 12.13 3.02 -31.40
C ASP A 14 11.63 1.60 -31.06
N THR A 15 11.07 0.90 -32.09
CA THR A 15 10.67 -0.49 -31.91
C THR A 15 11.89 -1.34 -31.58
N PRO A 16 11.92 -2.07 -30.45
CA PRO A 16 13.05 -2.91 -30.08
C PRO A 16 13.30 -4.00 -31.12
N GLU A 17 14.54 -4.43 -31.26
CA GLU A 17 14.93 -5.41 -32.28
C GLU A 17 14.19 -6.75 -32.05
N GLY A 18 13.67 -7.33 -33.12
CA GLY A 18 12.87 -8.56 -33.12
C GLY A 18 11.38 -8.37 -32.83
N TRP A 19 10.95 -7.17 -32.37
CA TRP A 19 9.53 -6.89 -32.07
C TRP A 19 8.79 -6.44 -33.34
N THR A 20 7.49 -6.78 -33.38
CA THR A 20 6.61 -6.31 -34.48
C THR A 20 5.45 -5.52 -33.87
N VAL A 21 5.20 -4.34 -34.44
CA VAL A 21 4.09 -3.47 -33.99
C VAL A 21 3.22 -3.11 -35.18
N THR A 22 1.92 -3.34 -35.06
CA THR A 22 0.93 -2.95 -36.06
C THR A 22 -0.16 -2.13 -35.40
N ALA A 23 -0.67 -1.11 -36.09
CA ALA A 23 -1.76 -0.29 -35.60
C ALA A 23 -2.89 -0.21 -36.64
N ASP A 24 -4.10 -0.47 -36.18
CA ASP A 24 -5.33 -0.26 -36.93
C ASP A 24 -6.03 0.98 -36.39
N LEU A 25 -5.96 2.07 -37.13
CA LEU A 25 -6.56 3.35 -36.72
C LEU A 25 -8.09 3.35 -36.84
N GLN A 26 -8.67 2.44 -37.62
CA GLN A 26 -10.13 2.35 -37.77
C GLN A 26 -10.76 1.71 -36.53
N THR A 27 -10.14 0.69 -36.01
CA THR A 27 -10.57 -0.01 -34.79
C THR A 27 -9.93 0.55 -33.53
N SER A 28 -9.03 1.52 -33.65
CA SER A 28 -8.22 2.06 -32.53
C SER A 28 -7.45 0.95 -31.78
N ARG A 29 -7.00 -0.07 -32.49
CA ARG A 29 -6.27 -1.22 -31.96
C ARG A 29 -4.82 -1.17 -32.39
N MET A 30 -3.93 -1.42 -31.44
CA MET A 30 -2.52 -1.69 -31.69
C MET A 30 -2.21 -3.13 -31.25
N THR A 31 -1.45 -3.83 -32.09
CA THR A 31 -0.97 -5.17 -31.77
C THR A 31 0.56 -5.11 -31.68
N VAL A 32 1.09 -5.53 -30.55
CA VAL A 32 2.53 -5.67 -30.30
C VAL A 32 2.81 -7.16 -30.18
N THR A 33 3.76 -7.64 -30.99
CA THR A 33 4.16 -9.05 -30.99
C THR A 33 5.61 -9.14 -30.54
N ALA A 34 5.85 -9.90 -29.48
CA ALA A 34 7.20 -10.20 -29.01
C ALA A 34 7.95 -11.08 -30.01
N PRO A 35 9.30 -11.03 -30.04
CA PRO A 35 10.10 -11.94 -30.81
C PRO A 35 9.93 -13.38 -30.39
N ALA A 36 10.29 -14.33 -31.25
CA ALA A 36 10.32 -15.74 -30.89
C ALA A 36 11.33 -15.99 -29.76
N SER A 37 11.01 -16.94 -28.88
CA SER A 37 11.82 -17.24 -27.67
C SER A 37 13.23 -17.77 -27.98
N ASP A 38 13.49 -18.18 -29.21
CA ASP A 38 14.79 -18.68 -29.72
C ASP A 38 15.56 -17.64 -30.52
N ASP A 39 15.05 -16.42 -30.69
CA ASP A 39 15.76 -15.33 -31.38
C ASP A 39 16.81 -14.70 -30.43
N SER A 40 18.03 -15.14 -30.55
CA SER A 40 19.16 -14.68 -29.73
C SER A 40 19.59 -13.22 -29.99
N ASN A 41 19.07 -12.60 -31.05
CA ASN A 41 19.39 -11.21 -31.42
C ASN A 41 18.29 -10.24 -31.00
N ALA A 42 17.15 -10.76 -30.55
CA ALA A 42 16.03 -9.92 -30.15
C ALA A 42 16.28 -9.27 -28.80
N GLU A 43 15.87 -8.01 -28.69
CA GLU A 43 15.82 -7.32 -27.40
C GLU A 43 14.69 -7.87 -26.53
N THR A 44 14.97 -8.08 -25.24
CA THR A 44 13.97 -8.57 -24.29
C THR A 44 12.89 -7.55 -23.96
N GLY A 45 13.06 -6.30 -24.40
CA GLY A 45 12.10 -5.21 -24.23
C GLY A 45 12.71 -3.86 -24.57
N GLY A 46 11.88 -2.85 -24.49
CA GLY A 46 12.28 -1.47 -24.77
C GLY A 46 11.08 -0.52 -24.67
N VAL A 47 11.26 0.69 -25.15
CA VAL A 47 10.23 1.72 -25.19
C VAL A 47 9.93 2.05 -26.65
N LEU A 48 8.67 1.85 -27.07
CA LEU A 48 8.15 2.33 -28.34
C LEU A 48 7.71 3.78 -28.18
N THR A 49 8.03 4.63 -29.14
CA THR A 49 7.47 5.98 -29.19
C THR A 49 6.35 6.03 -30.24
N LEU A 50 5.16 6.37 -29.80
CA LEU A 50 3.97 6.55 -30.64
C LEU A 50 3.80 8.04 -30.93
N VAL A 51 3.81 8.44 -32.21
CA VAL A 51 3.58 9.83 -32.61
C VAL A 51 2.33 9.90 -33.47
N GLY A 52 1.27 10.45 -32.87
CA GLY A 52 0.03 10.77 -33.58
C GLY A 52 0.00 12.24 -34.03
N TYR A 53 -0.72 12.52 -35.10
CA TYR A 53 -0.94 13.86 -35.59
C TYR A 53 -2.42 14.17 -35.58
N ASP A 54 -2.78 15.36 -35.09
CA ASP A 54 -4.15 15.87 -35.19
C ASP A 54 -4.44 16.42 -36.61
N THR A 55 -5.66 16.90 -36.83
CA THR A 55 -6.10 17.46 -38.11
C THR A 55 -5.33 18.71 -38.52
N ASP A 56 -4.72 19.40 -37.55
CA ASP A 56 -3.92 20.62 -37.77
C ASP A 56 -2.43 20.31 -37.94
N GLY A 57 -2.09 19.03 -37.93
CA GLY A 57 -0.71 18.54 -38.08
C GLY A 57 0.14 18.66 -36.81
N LYS A 58 -0.47 18.94 -35.68
CA LYS A 58 0.22 19.00 -34.38
C LYS A 58 0.50 17.59 -33.88
N ALA A 59 1.77 17.32 -33.59
CA ALA A 59 2.20 16.03 -33.06
C ALA A 59 1.86 15.88 -31.58
N VAL A 60 1.38 14.68 -31.21
CA VAL A 60 1.25 14.21 -29.83
C VAL A 60 1.99 12.89 -29.75
N SER A 61 2.93 12.78 -28.82
CA SER A 61 3.69 11.54 -28.59
C SER A 61 3.29 10.88 -27.29
N ALA A 62 3.39 9.56 -27.25
CA ALA A 62 3.27 8.73 -26.07
C ALA A 62 4.28 7.58 -26.16
N ASP A 63 4.90 7.26 -25.04
CA ASP A 63 5.80 6.13 -24.93
C ASP A 63 5.03 4.91 -24.43
N LEU A 64 5.29 3.75 -25.06
CA LEU A 64 4.77 2.47 -24.62
C LEU A 64 5.95 1.55 -24.32
N ARG A 65 6.09 1.12 -23.09
CA ARG A 65 7.06 0.12 -22.70
C ARG A 65 6.56 -1.27 -23.08
N VAL A 66 7.41 -2.06 -23.71
CA VAL A 66 7.17 -3.46 -24.04
C VAL A 66 8.30 -4.32 -23.49
N GLY A 67 8.00 -5.57 -23.12
CA GLY A 67 9.02 -6.47 -22.59
C GLY A 67 8.57 -7.93 -22.61
N ILE A 68 9.51 -8.83 -22.85
CA ILE A 68 9.35 -10.25 -22.56
C ILE A 68 9.65 -10.40 -21.07
N GLY A 69 8.63 -10.20 -20.24
CA GLY A 69 8.75 -10.28 -18.81
C GLY A 69 8.37 -11.67 -18.30
N ARG A 70 8.82 -11.97 -17.09
CA ARG A 70 8.29 -13.09 -16.30
C ARG A 70 6.80 -12.85 -16.08
N THR A 71 5.99 -13.89 -16.24
CA THR A 71 4.59 -13.86 -15.81
C THR A 71 4.47 -14.55 -14.45
N VAL A 72 3.88 -13.89 -13.49
CA VAL A 72 3.60 -14.40 -12.14
C VAL A 72 2.08 -14.53 -12.00
N ASP A 73 1.62 -15.77 -11.88
CA ASP A 73 0.19 -16.07 -11.71
C ASP A 73 -0.16 -16.13 -10.23
N LEU A 74 -0.95 -15.16 -9.77
CA LEU A 74 -1.47 -15.05 -8.40
C LEU A 74 -2.97 -15.42 -8.32
N THR A 75 -3.58 -15.94 -9.41
CA THR A 75 -5.03 -16.25 -9.44
C THR A 75 -5.45 -17.30 -8.42
N GLY A 76 -4.52 -18.14 -7.96
CA GLY A 76 -4.75 -19.08 -6.85
C GLY A 76 -4.70 -18.45 -5.45
N GLN A 77 -4.38 -17.14 -5.35
CA GLN A 77 -4.33 -16.41 -4.09
C GLN A 77 -5.52 -15.46 -4.01
N THR A 78 -6.30 -15.57 -2.93
CA THR A 78 -7.31 -14.56 -2.60
C THR A 78 -6.79 -13.75 -1.42
N ALA A 79 -6.59 -12.45 -1.62
CA ALA A 79 -6.07 -11.53 -0.61
C ALA A 79 -6.49 -10.09 -0.95
N ASN A 80 -6.38 -9.19 0.03
CA ASN A 80 -6.49 -7.74 -0.20
C ASN A 80 -5.14 -7.11 -0.52
N CYS A 81 -4.03 -7.83 -0.29
CA CYS A 81 -2.69 -7.41 -0.65
C CYS A 81 -1.98 -8.50 -1.46
N TYR A 82 -1.45 -8.14 -2.62
CA TYR A 82 -0.63 -8.98 -3.47
C TYR A 82 0.80 -8.48 -3.49
N ILE A 83 1.76 -9.37 -3.22
CA ILE A 83 3.19 -9.05 -3.27
C ILE A 83 3.70 -9.25 -4.69
N ALA A 84 4.30 -8.18 -5.27
CA ALA A 84 4.94 -8.18 -6.57
C ALA A 84 6.45 -8.00 -6.40
N ASN A 85 7.20 -9.09 -6.50
CA ASN A 85 8.61 -9.17 -6.09
C ASN A 85 9.62 -9.21 -7.25
N TYR A 86 9.17 -8.98 -8.48
CA TYR A 86 10.04 -8.89 -9.66
C TYR A 86 9.71 -7.63 -10.46
N ALA A 87 10.75 -6.89 -10.85
CA ALA A 87 10.63 -5.89 -11.90
C ALA A 87 10.60 -6.55 -13.29
N ASN A 88 10.13 -5.81 -14.26
CA ASN A 88 9.97 -6.26 -15.65
C ASN A 88 9.17 -7.58 -15.72
N ALA A 89 8.09 -7.66 -14.94
CA ALA A 89 7.26 -8.83 -14.83
C ALA A 89 5.77 -8.48 -14.93
N TYR A 90 5.01 -9.36 -15.58
CA TYR A 90 3.55 -9.34 -15.56
C TYR A 90 3.03 -10.12 -14.36
N TYR A 91 2.05 -9.55 -13.69
CA TYR A 91 1.32 -10.18 -12.59
C TYR A 91 -0.13 -10.34 -12.98
N THR A 92 -0.74 -11.44 -12.58
CA THR A 92 -2.17 -11.69 -12.80
C THR A 92 -2.84 -12.20 -11.54
N PHE A 93 -4.06 -11.71 -11.26
CA PHE A 93 -4.89 -12.22 -10.16
C PHE A 93 -6.38 -12.22 -10.54
N ASP A 94 -7.22 -12.91 -9.77
CA ASP A 94 -8.67 -12.96 -9.98
C ASP A 94 -9.30 -11.63 -9.54
N GLY A 95 -9.70 -10.79 -10.49
CA GLY A 95 -10.35 -9.51 -10.27
C GLY A 95 -11.85 -9.62 -10.01
N THR A 96 -12.41 -10.82 -9.91
CA THR A 96 -13.83 -11.07 -9.65
C THR A 96 -14.14 -11.46 -8.21
N VAL A 97 -13.14 -11.37 -7.31
CA VAL A 97 -13.30 -11.78 -5.91
C VAL A 97 -12.67 -10.77 -4.94
N LYS A 98 -13.24 -10.67 -3.75
CA LYS A 98 -12.66 -9.99 -2.60
C LYS A 98 -11.54 -10.85 -1.98
N GLY A 99 -10.86 -10.31 -0.95
CA GLY A 99 -9.78 -10.99 -0.24
C GLY A 99 -10.11 -12.35 0.39
N ASN A 100 -11.37 -12.68 0.56
CA ASN A 100 -11.86 -13.98 1.06
C ASN A 100 -12.44 -14.91 -0.03
N GLY A 101 -12.43 -14.48 -1.31
CA GLY A 101 -12.99 -15.23 -2.43
C GLY A 101 -14.47 -14.94 -2.72
N GLU A 102 -15.11 -14.04 -1.98
CA GLU A 102 -16.48 -13.59 -2.27
C GLU A 102 -16.55 -12.88 -3.63
N LYS A 103 -17.51 -13.24 -4.47
CA LYS A 103 -17.64 -12.72 -5.84
C LYS A 103 -18.08 -11.25 -5.87
N ILE A 104 -17.50 -10.49 -6.79
CA ILE A 104 -17.86 -9.10 -7.10
C ILE A 104 -18.10 -8.92 -8.61
N PRO A 105 -19.00 -8.00 -9.00
CA PRO A 105 -19.36 -7.78 -10.40
C PRO A 105 -18.36 -6.82 -11.09
N THR A 106 -17.12 -7.24 -11.29
CA THR A 106 -16.08 -6.40 -11.91
C THR A 106 -16.31 -6.29 -13.40
N ALA A 107 -16.46 -5.06 -13.90
CA ALA A 107 -16.57 -4.74 -15.32
C ALA A 107 -15.30 -4.07 -15.88
N ARG A 108 -14.55 -3.33 -15.05
CA ARG A 108 -13.27 -2.74 -15.40
C ARG A 108 -12.39 -2.56 -14.15
N VAL A 109 -11.12 -2.29 -14.35
CA VAL A 109 -10.17 -1.97 -13.29
C VAL A 109 -9.45 -0.67 -13.58
N GLU A 110 -9.00 0.03 -12.53
CA GLU A 110 -8.24 1.27 -12.64
C GLU A 110 -7.16 1.33 -11.55
N LEU A 111 -6.02 1.92 -11.88
CA LEU A 111 -4.99 2.27 -10.91
C LEU A 111 -5.42 3.57 -10.22
N MET A 112 -5.84 3.47 -8.97
CA MET A 112 -6.21 4.62 -8.15
C MET A 112 -4.98 5.45 -7.81
N TRP A 113 -3.89 4.79 -7.40
CA TRP A 113 -2.60 5.40 -7.18
C TRP A 113 -1.46 4.37 -7.19
N GLY A 114 -0.26 4.84 -7.54
CA GLY A 114 1.02 4.19 -7.30
C GLY A 114 1.95 5.18 -6.61
N SER A 115 2.79 4.72 -5.68
CA SER A 115 3.75 5.57 -4.95
C SER A 115 4.88 6.09 -5.83
N THR A 116 5.06 5.51 -7.01
CA THR A 116 6.01 5.95 -8.02
C THR A 116 5.32 6.02 -9.38
N SER A 117 5.60 7.07 -10.15
CA SER A 117 5.04 7.25 -11.49
C SER A 117 5.49 6.10 -12.40
N HIS A 118 4.54 5.52 -13.12
CA HIS A 118 4.77 4.39 -14.05
C HIS A 118 5.35 3.12 -13.43
N MET A 119 5.22 2.92 -12.11
CA MET A 119 5.59 1.67 -11.46
C MET A 119 4.68 0.51 -11.90
N ILE A 120 3.39 0.78 -12.06
CA ILE A 120 2.39 -0.13 -12.61
C ILE A 120 1.99 0.35 -14.00
N GLU A 121 2.15 -0.51 -14.98
CA GLU A 121 1.81 -0.23 -16.38
C GLU A 121 0.93 -1.34 -16.95
N ASN A 122 0.34 -1.12 -18.11
CA ASN A 122 -0.43 -2.10 -18.87
C ASN A 122 -1.53 -2.80 -18.05
N LEU A 123 -2.18 -2.07 -17.15
CA LEU A 123 -3.27 -2.59 -16.34
C LEU A 123 -4.47 -2.93 -17.23
N THR A 124 -4.92 -4.17 -17.19
CA THR A 124 -6.03 -4.70 -17.97
C THR A 124 -6.91 -5.62 -17.14
N LEU A 125 -8.18 -5.76 -17.57
CA LEU A 125 -9.08 -6.80 -17.12
C LEU A 125 -9.51 -7.60 -18.36
N ASP A 126 -9.24 -8.91 -18.37
CA ASP A 126 -9.64 -9.83 -19.42
C ASP A 126 -10.20 -11.12 -18.80
N ASP A 127 -11.44 -11.48 -19.17
CA ASP A 127 -12.17 -12.63 -18.63
C ASP A 127 -12.10 -12.76 -17.10
N GLY A 128 -12.32 -11.61 -16.41
CA GLY A 128 -12.26 -11.51 -14.94
C GLY A 128 -10.85 -11.54 -14.34
N ARG A 129 -9.81 -11.65 -15.15
CA ARG A 129 -8.42 -11.65 -14.74
C ARG A 129 -7.85 -10.24 -14.84
N VAL A 130 -7.38 -9.70 -13.73
CA VAL A 130 -6.57 -8.48 -13.70
C VAL A 130 -5.15 -8.85 -14.09
N SER A 131 -4.55 -8.07 -14.99
CA SER A 131 -3.14 -8.18 -15.38
C SER A 131 -2.49 -6.81 -15.38
N PHE A 132 -1.27 -6.73 -14.89
CA PHE A 132 -0.48 -5.51 -14.87
C PHE A 132 1.02 -5.83 -14.99
N PHE A 133 1.79 -4.84 -15.42
CA PHE A 133 3.24 -4.92 -15.54
C PHE A 133 3.89 -4.08 -14.45
N VAL A 134 4.85 -4.66 -13.74
CA VAL A 134 5.70 -3.93 -12.77
C VAL A 134 6.96 -3.48 -13.51
N ALA A 135 7.10 -2.18 -13.69
CA ALA A 135 8.25 -1.60 -14.39
C ALA A 135 9.47 -1.47 -13.47
N ALA A 136 10.65 -1.63 -14.03
CA ALA A 136 11.90 -1.20 -13.42
C ALA A 136 12.08 0.32 -13.61
N ASP A 137 13.02 0.92 -12.88
CA ASP A 137 13.43 2.29 -13.14
C ASP A 137 14.17 2.43 -14.50
N LYS A 138 14.60 3.65 -14.84
CA LYS A 138 15.32 3.92 -16.09
C LYS A 138 16.68 3.22 -16.18
N LYS A 139 17.21 2.74 -15.06
CA LYS A 139 18.46 1.96 -15.01
C LYS A 139 18.24 0.46 -15.02
N GLY A 140 16.97 0.03 -15.02
CA GLY A 140 16.58 -1.37 -14.92
C GLY A 140 16.55 -1.91 -13.48
N GLU A 141 16.62 -1.04 -12.48
CA GLU A 141 16.60 -1.41 -11.07
C GLU A 141 15.15 -1.59 -10.56
N PHE A 142 14.99 -2.48 -9.56
CA PHE A 142 13.71 -2.70 -8.90
C PHE A 142 13.32 -1.46 -8.07
N ILE A 143 12.08 -1.03 -8.17
CA ILE A 143 11.55 0.09 -7.38
C ILE A 143 10.60 -0.47 -6.34
N GLU A 144 10.97 -0.38 -5.07
CA GLU A 144 10.07 -0.67 -3.95
C GLU A 144 8.93 0.34 -3.92
N GLY A 145 7.73 -0.11 -3.59
CA GLY A 145 6.60 0.81 -3.48
C GLY A 145 5.25 0.11 -3.36
N ASN A 146 4.21 0.89 -3.53
CA ASN A 146 2.85 0.47 -3.29
C ASN A 146 1.91 0.99 -4.38
N ALA A 147 0.86 0.26 -4.66
CA ALA A 147 -0.19 0.69 -5.57
C ALA A 147 -1.56 0.20 -5.09
N LEU A 148 -2.61 0.93 -5.46
CA LEU A 148 -4.00 0.56 -5.22
C LEU A 148 -4.71 0.40 -6.56
N ILE A 149 -5.22 -0.80 -6.82
CA ILE A 149 -6.04 -1.12 -7.98
C ILE A 149 -7.49 -1.26 -7.51
N ALA A 150 -8.43 -0.58 -8.16
CA ALA A 150 -9.86 -0.70 -7.88
C ALA A 150 -10.61 -1.43 -8.99
N ALA A 151 -11.60 -2.22 -8.58
CA ALA A 151 -12.60 -2.82 -9.45
C ALA A 151 -13.84 -1.93 -9.51
N PHE A 152 -14.37 -1.75 -10.71
CA PHE A 152 -15.60 -1.02 -10.98
C PHE A 152 -16.65 -1.95 -11.57
N ASP A 153 -17.90 -1.77 -11.18
CA ASP A 153 -19.03 -2.43 -11.80
C ASP A 153 -19.46 -1.78 -13.14
N ALA A 154 -20.50 -2.31 -13.75
CA ALA A 154 -21.05 -1.78 -15.02
C ALA A 154 -21.71 -0.39 -14.87
N GLN A 155 -21.96 0.07 -13.65
CA GLN A 155 -22.47 1.40 -13.32
C GLN A 155 -21.37 2.40 -12.94
N ASP A 156 -20.11 2.01 -13.14
CA ASP A 156 -18.92 2.82 -12.85
C ASP A 156 -18.70 3.11 -11.36
N LYS A 157 -19.25 2.26 -10.48
CA LYS A 157 -19.05 2.31 -9.04
C LYS A 157 -17.92 1.38 -8.63
N VAL A 158 -17.03 1.84 -7.75
CA VAL A 158 -16.02 0.97 -7.15
C VAL A 158 -16.71 -0.07 -6.26
N VAL A 159 -16.41 -1.34 -6.50
CA VAL A 159 -16.97 -2.48 -5.77
C VAL A 159 -15.95 -3.20 -4.90
N TRP A 160 -14.66 -2.98 -5.15
CA TRP A 160 -13.55 -3.45 -4.33
C TRP A 160 -12.25 -2.76 -4.72
N SER A 161 -11.20 -2.93 -3.89
CA SER A 161 -9.84 -2.52 -4.23
C SER A 161 -8.81 -3.47 -3.63
N TRP A 162 -7.65 -3.56 -4.27
CA TRP A 162 -6.54 -4.39 -3.83
C TRP A 162 -5.26 -3.57 -3.74
N HIS A 163 -4.53 -3.80 -2.68
CA HIS A 163 -3.17 -3.30 -2.51
C HIS A 163 -2.19 -4.18 -3.31
N VAL A 164 -1.35 -3.58 -4.13
CA VAL A 164 -0.19 -4.22 -4.73
C VAL A 164 1.05 -3.69 -4.01
N TRP A 165 1.70 -4.58 -3.29
CA TRP A 165 2.95 -4.29 -2.59
C TRP A 165 4.12 -4.72 -3.48
N VAL A 166 4.75 -3.75 -4.14
CA VAL A 166 5.92 -3.96 -4.99
C VAL A 166 7.14 -3.98 -4.10
N THR A 167 7.66 -5.18 -3.82
CA THR A 167 8.77 -5.37 -2.89
C THR A 167 9.50 -6.69 -3.16
N GLN A 168 10.81 -6.69 -2.96
CA GLN A 168 11.61 -7.92 -2.98
C GLN A 168 11.50 -8.73 -1.67
N TYR A 169 10.80 -8.21 -0.69
CA TYR A 169 10.55 -8.86 0.58
C TYR A 169 9.74 -10.14 0.42
N ASP A 170 10.26 -11.24 0.94
CA ASP A 170 9.53 -12.50 1.08
C ASP A 170 9.21 -12.75 2.56
N PRO A 171 7.96 -12.52 3.01
CA PRO A 171 7.59 -12.75 4.40
C PRO A 171 7.79 -14.20 4.88
N SER A 172 7.79 -15.16 3.95
CA SER A 172 7.99 -16.57 4.28
C SER A 172 9.45 -16.89 4.63
N ALA A 173 10.39 -16.14 4.03
CA ALA A 173 11.82 -16.29 4.27
C ALA A 173 12.35 -15.34 5.35
N GLU A 174 11.74 -14.17 5.50
CA GLU A 174 12.21 -13.08 6.35
C GLU A 174 11.23 -12.80 7.51
N SER A 175 10.77 -13.82 8.20
CA SER A 175 9.89 -13.68 9.38
C SER A 175 10.64 -14.03 10.66
N VAL A 176 10.11 -13.57 11.80
CA VAL A 176 10.62 -13.86 13.14
C VAL A 176 9.52 -14.47 14.00
N THR A 177 9.89 -15.36 14.93
CA THR A 177 8.92 -16.07 15.76
C THR A 177 9.06 -15.63 17.22
N SER A 178 7.94 -15.23 17.83
CA SER A 178 7.85 -14.84 19.24
C SER A 178 7.99 -16.05 20.18
N ALA A 179 8.19 -15.79 21.46
CA ALA A 179 8.18 -16.82 22.51
C ALA A 179 6.82 -17.55 22.60
N ALA A 180 5.72 -16.83 22.31
CA ALA A 180 4.38 -17.39 22.25
C ALA A 180 4.12 -18.25 21.00
N GLY A 181 5.00 -18.17 20.00
CA GLY A 181 4.90 -18.92 18.76
C GLY A 181 4.30 -18.14 17.59
N ASP A 182 3.94 -16.86 17.79
CA ASP A 182 3.47 -16.02 16.72
C ASP A 182 4.59 -15.68 15.74
N VAL A 183 4.30 -15.80 14.45
CA VAL A 183 5.28 -15.52 13.41
C VAL A 183 5.00 -14.15 12.80
N PHE A 184 5.90 -13.20 13.03
CA PHE A 184 5.77 -11.81 12.58
C PHE A 184 6.50 -11.57 11.27
N MET A 185 5.93 -10.73 10.40
CA MET A 185 6.70 -10.07 9.37
C MET A 185 7.78 -9.18 10.01
N THR A 186 8.93 -9.03 9.37
CA THR A 186 9.99 -8.11 9.80
C THR A 186 9.77 -6.69 9.28
N ARG A 187 8.78 -6.48 8.39
CA ARG A 187 8.42 -5.18 7.82
C ARG A 187 6.97 -4.81 8.12
N ASN A 188 6.70 -3.53 8.21
CA ASN A 188 5.33 -3.02 8.19
C ASN A 188 4.68 -3.31 6.84
N LEU A 189 3.38 -3.50 6.82
CA LEU A 189 2.65 -3.72 5.57
C LEU A 189 2.84 -2.53 4.62
N GLY A 190 3.37 -2.80 3.43
CA GLY A 190 3.73 -1.79 2.44
C GLY A 190 5.12 -1.16 2.60
N ALA A 191 5.95 -1.61 3.56
CA ALA A 191 7.29 -1.05 3.76
C ALA A 191 8.33 -1.66 2.80
N GLY A 192 9.21 -0.82 2.26
CA GLY A 192 10.35 -1.23 1.43
C GLY A 192 11.53 -1.76 2.24
N ALA A 193 11.62 -1.43 3.53
CA ALA A 193 12.65 -1.90 4.45
C ALA A 193 12.05 -2.36 5.79
N GLY A 194 12.83 -3.06 6.58
CA GLY A 194 12.44 -3.50 7.94
C GLY A 194 13.46 -3.12 8.99
N GLY A 195 14.19 -2.05 8.77
CA GLY A 195 15.30 -1.62 9.63
C GLY A 195 15.61 -0.13 9.52
N ASN A 196 16.74 0.25 10.06
CA ASN A 196 17.20 1.63 10.19
C ASN A 196 18.71 1.77 9.94
N ALA A 197 19.30 0.87 9.17
CA ALA A 197 20.74 0.86 8.91
C ALA A 197 21.21 2.11 8.14
N THR A 198 20.31 2.71 7.33
CA THR A 198 20.55 3.96 6.61
C THR A 198 19.34 4.88 6.73
N GLU A 199 19.49 6.16 6.38
CA GLU A 199 18.37 7.10 6.31
C GLU A 199 17.27 6.65 5.33
N ASP A 200 17.67 6.05 4.21
CA ASP A 200 16.73 5.49 3.24
C ASP A 200 15.97 4.30 3.84
N ASP A 201 16.63 3.43 4.62
CA ASP A 201 15.96 2.33 5.31
C ASP A 201 14.92 2.83 6.31
N ILE A 202 15.20 3.88 7.07
CA ILE A 202 14.27 4.50 8.00
C ILE A 202 13.02 4.96 7.24
N TYR A 203 13.22 5.71 6.15
CA TYR A 203 12.14 6.21 5.32
C TYR A 203 11.31 5.06 4.70
N LEU A 204 11.98 4.07 4.15
CA LEU A 204 11.34 2.89 3.53
C LEU A 204 10.62 1.97 4.55
N SER A 205 10.97 2.06 5.84
CA SER A 205 10.35 1.26 6.90
C SER A 205 8.97 1.73 7.35
N TYR A 206 8.49 2.90 6.89
CA TYR A 206 7.17 3.40 7.27
C TYR A 206 6.05 2.45 6.85
N GLY A 207 5.99 2.04 5.60
CA GLY A 207 4.85 1.32 5.06
C GLY A 207 3.61 2.21 4.95
N LEU A 208 2.44 1.61 5.17
CA LEU A 208 1.14 2.23 4.96
C LEU A 208 0.34 2.31 6.25
N TYR A 209 -0.68 3.19 6.27
CA TYR A 209 -1.60 3.36 7.39
C TYR A 209 -2.97 2.83 7.04
N TYR A 210 -3.68 2.32 8.04
CA TYR A 210 -5.00 1.72 7.89
C TYR A 210 -5.93 2.26 8.96
N GLN A 211 -7.16 2.62 8.62
CA GLN A 211 -8.23 2.78 9.62
C GLN A 211 -8.70 1.39 10.06
N TRP A 212 -8.97 1.22 11.35
CA TRP A 212 -9.29 -0.12 11.88
C TRP A 212 -10.48 -0.75 11.16
N GLY A 213 -10.33 -1.98 10.70
CA GLY A 213 -11.38 -2.70 9.99
C GLY A 213 -11.43 -2.43 8.48
N ARG A 214 -10.62 -1.51 7.93
CA ARG A 214 -10.59 -1.23 6.47
C ARG A 214 -9.47 -1.99 5.78
N PRO A 215 -9.75 -2.61 4.60
CA PRO A 215 -8.72 -3.28 3.80
C PRO A 215 -7.84 -2.29 3.02
N THR A 216 -8.27 -1.03 2.91
CA THR A 216 -7.69 -0.03 2.01
C THR A 216 -6.54 0.72 2.67
N PRO A 217 -5.34 0.73 2.08
CA PRO A 217 -4.20 1.45 2.58
C PRO A 217 -4.26 2.96 2.31
N MET A 218 -3.74 3.74 3.26
CA MET A 218 -3.44 5.15 3.12
C MET A 218 -1.93 5.34 2.99
N ILE A 219 -1.51 6.21 2.07
CA ILE A 219 -0.08 6.44 1.78
C ILE A 219 0.71 6.90 3.01
N GLY A 220 1.98 6.56 3.05
CA GLY A 220 2.92 7.01 4.08
C GLY A 220 3.42 8.45 3.85
N PRO A 221 4.34 8.95 4.72
CA PRO A 221 4.85 10.30 4.68
C PRO A 221 5.83 10.52 3.53
N ALA A 222 5.94 11.79 3.09
CA ALA A 222 6.96 12.21 2.13
C ALA A 222 8.36 12.32 2.76
N TYR A 223 8.42 12.52 4.09
CA TYR A 223 9.65 12.72 4.84
C TYR A 223 9.58 12.01 6.19
N TYR A 224 10.73 11.56 6.72
CA TYR A 224 10.78 10.85 7.99
C TYR A 224 11.07 11.74 9.20
N ASN A 225 11.61 12.91 9.01
CA ASN A 225 12.10 13.78 10.08
C ASN A 225 11.24 15.03 10.25
N CYS A 226 9.95 14.87 10.56
CA CYS A 226 9.07 16.00 10.83
C CYS A 226 7.90 15.64 11.75
N ALA A 227 7.48 16.59 12.58
CA ALA A 227 6.38 16.40 13.52
C ALA A 227 5.04 16.16 12.80
N PHE A 228 4.83 16.85 11.68
CA PHE A 228 3.70 16.68 10.78
C PHE A 228 4.26 16.48 9.37
N ALA A 229 4.01 15.32 8.80
CA ALA A 229 4.49 14.98 7.48
C ALA A 229 3.41 15.21 6.43
N GLU A 230 3.83 15.73 5.28
CA GLU A 230 3.02 15.68 4.08
C GLU A 230 2.95 14.23 3.57
N ASP A 231 1.87 13.93 2.86
CA ASP A 231 1.71 12.65 2.19
C ASP A 231 2.75 12.46 1.10
N HIS A 232 3.26 11.23 0.97
CA HIS A 232 4.05 10.86 -0.19
C HIS A 232 3.24 11.09 -1.48
N LYS A 233 3.91 11.44 -2.55
CA LYS A 233 3.28 11.63 -3.85
C LYS A 233 2.65 10.33 -4.34
N MET A 234 1.44 10.45 -4.86
CA MET A 234 0.70 9.38 -5.50
C MET A 234 0.45 9.72 -6.96
N TYR A 235 0.50 8.73 -7.83
CA TYR A 235 0.36 8.91 -9.28
C TYR A 235 -0.67 7.94 -9.83
N ASN A 236 -1.56 8.44 -10.70
CA ASN A 236 -2.45 7.59 -11.48
C ASN A 236 -1.70 6.91 -12.65
N ILE A 237 -2.41 6.07 -13.43
CA ILE A 237 -1.83 5.30 -14.55
C ILE A 237 -1.16 6.19 -15.63
N ASN A 238 -1.57 7.45 -15.73
CA ASN A 238 -1.00 8.41 -16.68
C ASN A 238 0.18 9.20 -16.08
N GLY A 239 0.68 8.83 -14.92
CA GLY A 239 1.76 9.52 -14.21
C GLY A 239 1.37 10.91 -13.66
N ARG A 240 0.07 11.20 -13.53
CA ARG A 240 -0.42 12.45 -12.94
C ARG A 240 -0.63 12.29 -11.45
N LEU A 241 -0.33 13.35 -10.69
CA LEU A 241 -0.56 13.38 -9.26
C LEU A 241 -2.03 13.17 -8.92
N THR A 242 -2.28 12.39 -7.89
CA THR A 242 -3.56 12.20 -7.22
C THR A 242 -3.36 12.34 -5.70
N TYR A 243 -4.45 12.49 -4.94
CA TYR A 243 -4.39 12.83 -3.53
C TYR A 243 -5.46 12.06 -2.77
N LEU A 244 -5.28 11.91 -1.45
CA LEU A 244 -6.34 11.45 -0.56
C LEU A 244 -7.39 12.54 -0.39
N ASP A 245 -8.65 12.13 -0.28
CA ASP A 245 -9.74 12.97 0.18
C ASP A 245 -9.92 12.81 1.70
N TYR A 246 -10.33 13.87 2.36
CA TYR A 246 -10.62 13.88 3.79
C TYR A 246 -12.10 14.26 3.97
N VAL A 247 -12.87 13.34 4.54
CA VAL A 247 -14.31 13.53 4.74
C VAL A 247 -14.69 13.22 6.19
N GLU A 248 -15.63 13.98 6.75
CA GLU A 248 -16.17 13.68 8.07
C GLU A 248 -17.07 12.44 8.01
N SER A 249 -17.08 11.66 9.09
CA SER A 249 -18.03 10.58 9.29
C SER A 249 -19.43 11.16 9.46
N THR A 250 -20.32 10.80 8.56
CA THR A 250 -21.76 11.15 8.58
C THR A 250 -22.57 9.88 8.32
N PRO A 251 -23.91 9.89 8.46
CA PRO A 251 -24.73 8.74 8.06
C PRO A 251 -24.47 8.22 6.65
N GLU A 252 -24.00 9.09 5.72
CA GLU A 252 -23.74 8.74 4.32
C GLU A 252 -22.29 8.31 4.09
N THR A 253 -21.32 9.00 4.71
CA THR A 253 -19.88 8.77 4.50
C THR A 253 -19.26 7.79 5.50
N GLY A 254 -19.85 7.65 6.68
CA GLY A 254 -19.41 6.76 7.75
C GLY A 254 -19.99 5.34 7.60
N THR A 255 -19.87 4.74 6.42
CA THR A 255 -20.38 3.40 6.13
C THR A 255 -19.33 2.55 5.41
N MET A 256 -19.42 1.22 5.53
CA MET A 256 -18.54 0.32 4.79
C MET A 256 -18.74 0.46 3.27
N GLU A 257 -19.97 0.70 2.82
CA GLU A 257 -20.28 0.93 1.41
C GLU A 257 -19.57 2.16 0.86
N TYR A 258 -19.54 3.24 1.65
CA TYR A 258 -18.81 4.45 1.27
C TYR A 258 -17.30 4.19 1.26
N ALA A 259 -16.75 3.55 2.29
CA ALA A 259 -15.34 3.24 2.40
C ALA A 259 -14.82 2.37 1.23
N ILE A 260 -15.65 1.45 0.72
CA ILE A 260 -15.36 0.65 -0.47
C ILE A 260 -15.49 1.49 -1.75
N ALA A 261 -16.56 2.29 -1.88
CA ALA A 261 -16.83 3.07 -3.08
C ALA A 261 -15.82 4.22 -3.26
N TYR A 262 -15.23 4.70 -2.18
CA TYR A 262 -14.26 5.80 -2.17
C TYR A 262 -12.97 5.39 -1.44
N PRO A 263 -12.17 4.48 -2.04
CA PRO A 263 -11.01 3.88 -1.37
C PRO A 263 -9.89 4.88 -1.06
N MET A 264 -9.91 6.06 -1.67
CA MET A 264 -8.95 7.14 -1.40
C MET A 264 -9.43 8.15 -0.35
N SER A 265 -10.61 7.94 0.25
CA SER A 265 -11.11 8.83 1.31
C SER A 265 -10.64 8.38 2.68
N PHE A 266 -9.97 9.26 3.41
CA PHE A 266 -9.76 9.13 4.84
C PHE A 266 -11.00 9.68 5.56
N ILE A 267 -11.70 8.83 6.32
CA ILE A 267 -12.94 9.20 7.00
C ILE A 267 -12.60 9.67 8.41
N LEU A 268 -12.77 10.97 8.65
CA LEU A 268 -12.50 11.60 9.94
C LEU A 268 -13.57 11.21 10.97
N GLY A 269 -13.13 10.88 12.18
CA GLY A 269 -14.03 10.62 13.29
C GLY A 269 -14.61 11.93 13.85
N VAL A 270 -15.91 11.94 14.11
CA VAL A 270 -16.62 13.06 14.74
C VAL A 270 -17.16 12.64 16.12
N GLU A 271 -17.58 13.60 16.93
CA GLU A 271 -18.11 13.29 18.28
C GLU A 271 -19.36 12.40 18.21
N GLU A 272 -20.22 12.65 17.23
CA GLU A 272 -21.47 11.91 17.02
C GLU A 272 -21.23 10.43 16.66
N SER A 273 -20.10 10.10 16.05
CA SER A 273 -19.69 8.72 15.76
C SER A 273 -18.83 8.10 16.85
N GLY A 274 -18.61 8.79 17.98
CA GLY A 274 -17.65 8.37 19.00
C GLY A 274 -16.20 8.33 18.49
N TYR A 275 -15.92 9.14 17.47
CA TYR A 275 -14.62 9.18 16.78
C TYR A 275 -14.24 7.87 16.06
N ASP A 276 -15.25 7.04 15.74
CA ASP A 276 -15.14 5.95 14.79
C ASP A 276 -15.32 6.51 13.36
N TRP A 277 -14.70 5.90 12.36
CA TRP A 277 -14.95 6.22 10.96
C TRP A 277 -16.33 5.69 10.50
N LEU A 278 -16.87 4.63 11.16
CA LEU A 278 -18.26 4.22 11.03
C LEU A 278 -19.15 5.14 11.86
N TYR A 279 -20.22 5.66 11.26
CA TYR A 279 -21.08 6.64 11.94
C TYR A 279 -22.01 6.03 12.97
N SER A 280 -22.67 4.91 12.66
CA SER A 280 -23.69 4.29 13.52
C SER A 280 -23.55 2.77 13.66
N ASP A 281 -23.14 2.08 12.62
CA ASP A 281 -22.99 0.63 12.63
C ASP A 281 -21.53 0.28 12.96
N HIS A 282 -21.18 0.40 14.23
CA HIS A 282 -19.83 0.14 14.73
C HIS A 282 -19.51 -1.36 14.72
N ASP A 283 -19.34 -1.92 13.52
CA ASP A 283 -19.06 -3.35 13.33
C ASP A 283 -17.76 -3.75 14.02
N ASN A 284 -17.89 -4.63 15.00
CA ASN A 284 -16.80 -5.14 15.83
C ASN A 284 -16.08 -6.35 15.22
N GLU A 285 -16.59 -6.87 14.08
CA GLU A 285 -16.07 -8.07 13.43
C GLU A 285 -15.31 -7.78 12.13
N LEU A 286 -15.01 -6.50 11.85
CA LEU A 286 -14.28 -6.11 10.64
C LEU A 286 -12.88 -6.73 10.58
N TRP A 287 -12.16 -6.76 11.71
CA TRP A 287 -10.96 -7.55 11.91
C TRP A 287 -11.14 -8.47 13.12
N GLY A 288 -10.47 -9.61 13.15
CA GLY A 288 -10.64 -10.57 14.23
C GLY A 288 -9.52 -11.60 14.31
N ALA A 289 -9.63 -12.52 15.27
CA ALA A 289 -8.68 -13.61 15.45
C ALA A 289 -8.58 -14.51 14.20
N VAL A 290 -9.67 -14.63 13.44
CA VAL A 290 -9.68 -15.26 12.12
C VAL A 290 -9.68 -14.15 11.07
N LYS A 291 -8.84 -14.32 10.04
CA LYS A 291 -8.73 -13.38 8.92
C LYS A 291 -10.10 -13.16 8.28
N THR A 292 -10.54 -11.90 8.26
CA THR A 292 -11.81 -11.50 7.65
C THR A 292 -11.64 -11.04 6.19
N VAL A 293 -12.74 -10.76 5.53
CA VAL A 293 -12.73 -10.16 4.17
C VAL A 293 -12.06 -8.78 4.14
N TYR A 294 -12.03 -8.08 5.27
CA TYR A 294 -11.49 -6.73 5.39
C TYR A 294 -10.04 -6.69 5.91
N ASP A 295 -9.44 -7.83 6.20
CA ASP A 295 -8.05 -7.90 6.65
C ASP A 295 -7.10 -7.47 5.53
N PRO A 296 -6.21 -6.48 5.73
CA PRO A 296 -5.36 -5.93 4.67
C PRO A 296 -4.12 -6.76 4.36
N CYS A 297 -3.77 -7.75 5.19
CA CYS A 297 -2.54 -8.51 5.05
C CYS A 297 -2.55 -9.44 3.82
N PRO A 298 -1.39 -9.81 3.28
CA PRO A 298 -1.29 -10.79 2.21
C PRO A 298 -1.84 -12.17 2.60
N LYS A 299 -2.01 -13.04 1.61
CA LYS A 299 -2.40 -14.44 1.81
C LYS A 299 -1.48 -15.15 2.80
N GLY A 300 -2.07 -15.87 3.77
CA GLY A 300 -1.34 -16.59 4.84
C GLY A 300 -0.88 -15.70 5.99
N TRP A 301 -1.25 -14.41 5.96
CA TRP A 301 -0.94 -13.43 6.98
C TRP A 301 -2.19 -12.65 7.38
N LYS A 302 -2.27 -12.22 8.64
CA LYS A 302 -3.40 -11.47 9.19
C LYS A 302 -2.94 -10.30 10.06
N VAL A 303 -3.85 -9.39 10.37
CA VAL A 303 -3.66 -8.40 11.43
C VAL A 303 -3.49 -9.15 12.75
N PRO A 304 -2.48 -8.82 13.58
CA PRO A 304 -2.20 -9.56 14.80
C PRO A 304 -3.32 -9.48 15.84
N ASP A 305 -3.47 -10.50 16.66
CA ASP A 305 -4.46 -10.55 17.73
C ASP A 305 -4.16 -9.52 18.82
N LYS A 306 -5.17 -9.18 19.66
CA LYS A 306 -5.10 -8.14 20.67
C LYS A 306 -3.88 -8.23 21.59
N ASP A 307 -3.59 -9.42 22.06
CA ASP A 307 -2.60 -9.65 23.12
C ASP A 307 -1.22 -10.04 22.55
N VAL A 308 -1.03 -9.96 21.24
CA VAL A 308 0.20 -10.39 20.54
C VAL A 308 1.47 -9.69 21.05
N TYR A 309 1.33 -8.48 21.56
CA TYR A 309 2.44 -7.68 22.10
C TYR A 309 2.57 -7.74 23.63
N ALA A 310 1.78 -8.59 24.33
CA ALA A 310 1.69 -8.58 25.80
C ALA A 310 3.03 -8.87 26.49
N ASP A 311 3.83 -9.77 25.92
CA ASP A 311 5.13 -10.17 26.46
C ASP A 311 6.31 -9.39 25.86
N PHE A 312 6.02 -8.43 24.96
CA PHE A 312 7.06 -7.61 24.37
C PHE A 312 7.49 -6.51 25.34
N MET A 313 8.76 -6.19 25.27
CA MET A 313 9.39 -5.13 26.03
C MET A 313 10.35 -4.37 25.13
N ILE A 314 10.72 -3.22 25.59
CA ILE A 314 11.89 -2.53 25.08
C ILE A 314 13.10 -3.23 25.67
N GLY A 315 14.13 -3.53 24.85
CA GLY A 315 15.34 -4.21 25.33
C GLY A 315 15.93 -3.58 26.60
N ASP A 316 16.55 -4.40 27.43
CA ASP A 316 16.94 -4.07 28.81
C ASP A 316 17.93 -2.89 28.97
N ASP A 317 18.47 -2.39 27.88
CA ASP A 317 19.54 -1.42 27.89
C ASP A 317 19.02 0.01 27.62
N HIS A 318 18.30 0.57 28.58
CA HIS A 318 17.90 1.98 28.61
C HIS A 318 18.99 2.86 29.25
N ASP A 319 20.23 2.73 28.85
CA ASP A 319 21.22 3.71 29.24
C ASP A 319 21.17 4.95 28.33
N GLN A 320 21.81 6.02 28.76
CA GLN A 320 21.76 7.30 28.09
C GLN A 320 22.45 7.26 26.70
N GLU A 321 23.46 6.41 26.51
CA GLU A 321 24.14 6.23 25.22
C GLU A 321 23.24 5.49 24.21
N GLN A 322 22.43 4.52 24.67
CA GLN A 322 21.43 3.85 23.82
C GLN A 322 20.27 4.77 23.47
N THR A 323 19.86 5.65 24.37
CA THR A 323 18.79 6.62 24.08
C THR A 323 19.22 7.58 22.96
N GLU A 324 20.48 8.02 22.90
CA GLU A 324 21.00 8.80 21.79
C GLU A 324 21.02 8.00 20.47
N ALA A 325 21.43 6.73 20.52
CA ALA A 325 21.41 5.85 19.35
C ALA A 325 19.97 5.57 18.86
N LEU A 326 19.01 5.46 19.78
CA LEU A 326 17.59 5.31 19.45
C LEU A 326 16.99 6.58 18.85
N ARG A 327 17.48 7.76 19.23
CA ARG A 327 17.10 9.05 18.63
C ARG A 327 17.41 9.10 17.14
N GLU A 328 18.56 8.56 16.74
CA GLU A 328 18.96 8.44 15.34
C GLU A 328 18.27 7.27 14.64
N ALA A 329 17.72 6.33 15.39
CA ALA A 329 17.10 5.12 14.89
C ALA A 329 15.63 5.31 14.46
N TYR A 330 14.95 6.32 14.95
CA TYR A 330 13.50 6.60 14.70
C TYR A 330 12.56 5.44 15.03
N GLY A 331 12.96 4.53 15.90
CA GLY A 331 12.18 3.36 16.28
C GLY A 331 12.89 2.52 17.33
N TRP A 332 12.28 1.40 17.67
CA TRP A 332 12.83 0.48 18.67
C TRP A 332 12.95 -0.94 18.20
N ASN A 333 13.99 -1.61 18.68
CA ASN A 333 14.07 -3.05 18.68
C ASN A 333 13.22 -3.61 19.81
N LEU A 334 11.99 -4.02 19.52
CA LEU A 334 11.12 -4.67 20.48
C LEU A 334 11.50 -6.15 20.59
N THR A 335 11.49 -6.67 21.81
CA THR A 335 11.83 -8.07 22.11
C THR A 335 10.86 -8.69 23.09
N ASP A 336 10.66 -9.98 23.02
CA ASP A 336 9.99 -10.81 24.02
C ASP A 336 10.98 -11.77 24.72
N GLY A 337 12.30 -11.55 24.57
CA GLY A 337 13.36 -12.40 25.05
C GLY A 337 13.73 -13.56 24.12
N THR A 338 12.92 -13.86 23.11
CA THR A 338 13.17 -14.90 22.09
C THR A 338 13.47 -14.29 20.73
N MET A 339 12.60 -13.39 20.27
CA MET A 339 12.82 -12.62 19.05
C MET A 339 13.18 -11.18 19.37
N THR A 340 13.82 -10.52 18.43
CA THR A 340 14.00 -9.07 18.40
C THR A 340 13.68 -8.59 16.99
N SER A 341 12.87 -7.52 16.90
CA SER A 341 12.51 -6.92 15.62
C SER A 341 12.40 -5.41 15.73
N PHE A 342 12.87 -4.71 14.70
CA PHE A 342 12.76 -3.27 14.63
C PHE A 342 11.31 -2.84 14.35
N PHE A 343 10.80 -1.91 15.16
CA PHE A 343 9.51 -1.24 14.99
C PHE A 343 9.76 0.26 14.87
N LEU A 344 9.36 0.83 13.73
CA LEU A 344 9.54 2.25 13.45
C LEU A 344 8.61 3.09 14.33
N GLY A 345 9.10 4.23 14.84
CA GLY A 345 8.29 5.29 15.41
C GLY A 345 7.58 6.09 14.31
N GLY A 346 6.77 5.41 13.51
CA GLY A 346 6.13 5.97 12.32
C GLY A 346 4.92 6.87 12.60
N GLY A 347 4.54 7.04 13.86
CA GLY A 347 3.40 7.87 14.23
C GLY A 347 2.06 7.29 13.81
N ARG A 348 1.14 8.19 13.51
CA ARG A 348 -0.24 7.85 13.12
C ARG A 348 -0.83 8.93 12.22
N ARG A 349 -1.98 8.63 11.61
CA ARG A 349 -2.93 9.60 11.06
C ARG A 349 -4.02 9.83 12.12
N PRO A 350 -4.03 10.97 12.84
CA PRO A 350 -5.03 11.25 13.87
C PRO A 350 -6.45 11.28 13.30
N TYR A 351 -7.39 10.73 14.05
CA TYR A 351 -8.81 10.59 13.68
C TYR A 351 -9.51 11.91 13.32
N LEU A 352 -9.04 13.06 13.86
CA LEU A 352 -9.64 14.39 13.59
C LEU A 352 -9.07 15.08 12.34
N THR A 353 -7.87 14.73 11.90
CA THR A 353 -7.21 15.48 10.84
C THR A 353 -6.77 14.62 9.66
N GLY A 354 -6.48 13.34 9.91
CA GLY A 354 -5.91 12.43 8.91
C GLY A 354 -4.48 12.75 8.47
N LEU A 355 -3.91 13.89 8.89
CA LEU A 355 -2.53 14.28 8.56
C LEU A 355 -1.54 13.46 9.39
N ILE A 356 -0.45 13.00 8.78
CA ILE A 356 0.51 12.13 9.49
C ILE A 356 1.19 12.91 10.62
N GLN A 357 1.13 12.37 11.83
CA GLN A 357 1.75 12.87 13.03
C GLN A 357 2.74 11.84 13.57
N ASN A 358 4.04 12.10 13.43
CA ASN A 358 5.10 11.19 13.83
C ASN A 358 5.54 11.35 15.30
N VAL A 359 5.22 12.47 15.92
CA VAL A 359 5.60 12.79 17.29
C VAL A 359 4.40 13.11 18.15
N ASN A 360 4.53 12.92 19.45
CA ASN A 360 3.49 13.23 20.42
C ASN A 360 3.63 14.69 20.86
N SER A 361 2.96 15.59 20.18
CA SER A 361 2.77 17.02 20.47
C SER A 361 3.97 17.95 20.62
N ASN A 362 3.81 19.16 20.10
CA ASN A 362 4.68 20.35 20.21
C ASN A 362 6.11 20.21 19.72
N ALA A 363 6.29 20.80 18.63
CA ALA A 363 7.36 20.86 17.65
C ALA A 363 8.84 20.87 18.12
N ASP A 364 9.13 21.12 19.37
CA ASP A 364 10.52 21.34 19.83
C ASP A 364 11.09 20.19 20.66
N ALA A 365 10.26 19.24 21.02
CA ALA A 365 10.72 18.11 21.84
C ALA A 365 9.98 16.83 21.41
N GLN A 366 10.70 15.86 21.22
CA GLN A 366 10.35 14.44 21.13
C GLN A 366 9.29 14.06 22.19
N PRO A 367 8.61 12.93 22.12
CA PRO A 367 9.14 11.67 21.60
C PRO A 367 8.56 11.26 20.25
N TRP A 368 9.32 10.48 19.49
CA TRP A 368 8.80 9.67 18.39
C TRP A 368 7.84 8.63 18.91
N ILE A 369 6.72 8.44 18.21
CA ILE A 369 5.71 7.47 18.60
C ILE A 369 5.56 6.36 17.55
N GLY A 370 5.48 5.12 18.01
CA GLY A 370 5.06 3.96 17.22
C GLY A 370 3.62 3.57 17.56
N CYS A 371 2.81 3.39 16.53
CA CYS A 371 1.40 3.09 16.67
C CYS A 371 1.01 2.00 15.68
N TYR A 372 0.64 0.82 16.21
CA TYR A 372 0.36 -0.36 15.39
C TYR A 372 -0.97 -0.98 15.77
N TRP A 373 -1.80 -1.27 14.76
CA TRP A 373 -3.06 -1.94 15.00
C TRP A 373 -2.89 -3.40 15.43
N THR A 374 -3.81 -3.83 16.27
CA THR A 374 -4.22 -5.23 16.42
C THR A 374 -5.66 -5.41 15.91
N SER A 375 -6.08 -6.66 15.74
CA SER A 375 -7.47 -6.97 15.37
C SER A 375 -8.44 -6.84 16.55
N GLY A 376 -7.91 -6.66 17.77
CA GLY A 376 -8.69 -6.64 18.98
C GLY A 376 -9.45 -5.34 19.21
N LEU A 377 -10.55 -5.46 19.92
CA LEU A 377 -11.31 -4.31 20.42
C LEU A 377 -10.62 -3.66 21.61
N GLY A 378 -10.86 -2.37 21.80
CA GLY A 378 -10.47 -1.64 22.98
C GLY A 378 -11.27 -2.03 24.21
N THR A 379 -11.24 -1.17 25.22
CA THR A 379 -12.00 -1.37 26.47
C THR A 379 -13.42 -0.83 26.39
N ASP A 380 -13.73 -0.05 25.37
CA ASP A 380 -15.07 0.42 25.02
C ASP A 380 -15.46 -0.09 23.62
N GLU A 381 -16.77 -0.01 23.32
CA GLU A 381 -17.34 -0.55 22.08
C GLU A 381 -16.96 0.25 20.81
N LEU A 382 -16.39 1.45 20.97
CA LEU A 382 -16.07 2.38 19.87
C LEU A 382 -14.57 2.47 19.61
N SER A 383 -13.75 1.81 20.43
CA SER A 383 -12.29 1.79 20.26
C SER A 383 -11.78 0.44 19.82
N ALA A 384 -10.56 0.45 19.29
CA ALA A 384 -9.79 -0.74 18.98
C ALA A 384 -8.44 -0.72 19.68
N SER A 385 -7.86 -1.91 19.87
CA SER A 385 -6.57 -2.08 20.53
C SER A 385 -5.41 -1.94 19.56
N GLY A 386 -4.30 -1.39 20.04
CA GLY A 386 -3.06 -1.32 19.29
C GLY A 386 -1.85 -1.16 20.18
N LEU A 387 -0.69 -1.53 19.66
CA LEU A 387 0.60 -1.24 20.29
C LEU A 387 0.86 0.27 20.24
N TYR A 388 1.38 0.80 21.35
CA TYR A 388 1.93 2.14 21.45
C TYR A 388 3.30 2.10 22.10
N PHE A 389 4.21 2.85 21.58
CA PHE A 389 5.42 3.21 22.30
C PHE A 389 5.83 4.65 21.97
N SER A 390 6.50 5.29 22.89
CA SER A 390 7.10 6.61 22.70
C SER A 390 8.56 6.60 23.14
N LEU A 391 9.40 7.23 22.34
CA LEU A 391 10.83 7.38 22.58
C LEU A 391 11.06 8.79 23.07
N ASP A 392 11.19 8.99 24.38
CA ASP A 392 11.66 10.26 24.91
C ASP A 392 13.19 10.24 24.87
N THR A 393 13.74 11.16 24.09
CA THR A 393 15.17 11.23 23.84
C THR A 393 15.92 12.09 24.85
N ASP A 394 15.21 12.90 25.60
CA ASP A 394 15.79 13.77 26.63
C ASP A 394 15.72 13.13 28.03
N ASP A 395 14.74 12.22 28.22
CA ASP A 395 14.58 11.46 29.44
C ASP A 395 14.09 10.04 29.15
N ALA A 396 14.99 9.07 29.13
CA ALA A 396 14.66 7.67 28.88
C ALA A 396 13.60 7.12 29.87
N ALA A 397 13.53 7.66 31.08
CA ALA A 397 12.51 7.28 32.08
C ALA A 397 11.10 7.75 31.71
N SER A 398 10.98 8.70 30.78
CA SER A 398 9.71 9.18 30.23
C SER A 398 9.28 8.42 28.98
N SER A 399 10.09 7.49 28.48
CA SER A 399 9.70 6.59 27.38
C SER A 399 8.59 5.65 27.85
N GLU A 400 7.60 5.43 26.96
CA GLU A 400 6.41 4.65 27.29
C GLU A 400 6.26 3.46 26.34
N PHE A 401 5.88 2.31 26.87
CA PHE A 401 5.50 1.13 26.11
C PHE A 401 4.16 0.59 26.61
N VAL A 402 3.15 0.55 25.71
CA VAL A 402 1.79 0.10 26.01
C VAL A 402 1.38 -0.94 24.97
N PRO A 403 1.42 -2.24 25.29
CA PRO A 403 1.15 -3.31 24.31
C PRO A 403 -0.28 -3.36 23.80
N ALA A 404 -1.24 -2.80 24.56
CA ALA A 404 -2.66 -2.82 24.23
C ALA A 404 -3.33 -1.49 24.58
N ARG A 405 -2.96 -0.41 23.87
CA ARG A 405 -3.56 0.92 24.03
C ARG A 405 -4.87 1.01 23.26
N ASN A 406 -5.86 1.70 23.85
CA ASN A 406 -7.10 2.03 23.15
C ASN A 406 -6.91 3.17 22.16
N TYR A 407 -7.44 2.99 20.95
CA TYR A 407 -7.46 4.00 19.91
C TYR A 407 -8.85 4.14 19.30
N GLN A 408 -9.24 5.37 18.96
CA GLN A 408 -10.41 5.63 18.14
C GLN A 408 -10.20 5.00 16.77
N ARG A 409 -11.19 4.30 16.23
CA ARG A 409 -11.07 3.49 15.00
C ARG A 409 -10.84 4.33 13.75
N ALA A 410 -11.18 5.61 13.77
CA ALA A 410 -10.86 6.53 12.69
C ALA A 410 -9.38 6.92 12.62
N ASN A 411 -8.54 6.60 13.63
CA ASN A 411 -7.10 6.75 13.44
C ASN A 411 -6.59 5.86 12.30
N GLY A 412 -5.60 6.34 11.57
CA GLY A 412 -4.80 5.51 10.68
C GLY A 412 -3.51 5.08 11.39
N LEU A 413 -3.37 3.78 11.69
CA LEU A 413 -2.15 3.23 12.27
C LEU A 413 -1.48 2.26 11.29
N GLN A 414 -0.24 1.92 11.58
CA GLN A 414 0.50 0.90 10.84
C GLN A 414 0.02 -0.51 11.18
N VAL A 415 0.30 -1.47 10.31
CA VAL A 415 0.02 -2.89 10.53
C VAL A 415 1.33 -3.68 10.36
N ARG A 416 1.65 -4.51 11.35
CA ARG A 416 2.69 -5.52 11.26
C ARG A 416 2.02 -6.88 11.25
N CYS A 417 1.89 -7.50 10.08
CA CYS A 417 1.15 -8.75 9.95
C CYS A 417 1.82 -9.91 10.67
N VAL A 418 0.99 -10.84 11.16
CA VAL A 418 1.40 -12.15 11.68
C VAL A 418 0.86 -13.27 10.80
N ARG A 419 1.49 -14.45 10.86
CA ARG A 419 1.03 -15.63 10.11
C ARG A 419 -0.33 -16.09 10.63
N GLU A 420 -1.22 -16.52 9.70
CA GLU A 420 -2.51 -17.13 10.04
C GLU A 420 -2.35 -18.45 10.79
#